data_b00f7e4ece8f924e8a45ecaa0e995668
#
_entry.id   b00f7e4ece8f924e8a45ecaa0e995668
#
_cell.length_a   1.000
_cell.length_b   1.000
_cell.length_c   1.000
_cell.angle_alpha   90.00
_cell.angle_beta   90.00
_cell.angle_gamma   90.00
#
_symmetry.space_group_name_H-M   'P 1'
#
loop_
_entity.id
_entity.type
_entity.pdbx_description
1 polymer ?
#
loop_
_entity_poly.entity_id
_entity_poly.type
_entity_poly.pdbx_seq_one_letter_code
_entity_poly.pdbx_strand_id
1 'polypeptide(L)'
;MIWLLIAIAPAGATNPAVTQANIGETICVMGWTKTIRPPRSYTSRLKRMQIREQGLPGRMSDYEEDHLIPLELGGNPTDERNLWPQPIDQAIAKDRQERQLNREVCRHRMSLRAAQAAILRSAR
;
A
#
# COMPACT_ATOMS: atom_id res chain seq x y z
N MET A 1 28.74 -12.34 -11.75
CA MET A 1 27.65 -12.42 -10.78
C MET A 1 26.62 -11.36 -11.11
N ILE A 2 25.40 -11.80 -11.41
CA ILE A 2 24.32 -10.87 -11.76
C ILE A 2 23.59 -10.51 -10.46
N TRP A 3 23.62 -9.23 -10.12
CA TRP A 3 22.87 -8.73 -8.98
C TRP A 3 21.51 -8.28 -9.48
N LEU A 4 20.45 -8.92 -9.00
CA LEU A 4 19.09 -8.46 -9.20
C LEU A 4 18.81 -7.36 -8.20
N LEU A 5 18.70 -6.11 -8.73
CA LEU A 5 18.26 -4.99 -7.92
C LEU A 5 16.74 -5.03 -7.85
N ILE A 6 16.22 -5.27 -6.66
CA ILE A 6 14.78 -5.24 -6.38
C ILE A 6 14.47 -4.10 -5.43
N ALA A 7 13.27 -3.54 -5.55
CA ALA A 7 12.80 -2.55 -4.60
C ALA A 7 12.71 -3.18 -3.21
N ILE A 8 13.24 -2.49 -2.21
CA ILE A 8 13.14 -2.93 -0.82
C ILE A 8 11.82 -2.40 -0.27
N ALA A 9 10.93 -3.34 0.12
CA ALA A 9 9.67 -2.98 0.75
C ALA A 9 9.94 -2.41 2.15
N PRO A 10 9.34 -1.24 2.49
CA PRO A 10 9.46 -0.68 3.83
C PRO A 10 8.65 -1.49 4.84
N ALA A 11 8.73 -1.09 6.11
CA ALA A 11 8.08 -1.81 7.21
C ALA A 11 6.55 -1.71 7.19
N GLY A 12 6.01 -0.69 6.53
CA GLY A 12 4.61 -0.35 6.59
C GLY A 12 4.31 0.64 7.70
N ALA A 13 3.21 1.36 7.55
CA ALA A 13 2.72 2.28 8.57
C ALA A 13 1.20 2.37 8.50
N THR A 14 0.55 2.38 9.65
CA THR A 14 -0.90 2.49 9.75
C THR A 14 -1.35 3.94 9.81
N ASN A 15 -2.61 4.17 9.47
CA ASN A 15 -3.27 5.46 9.62
C ASN A 15 -3.98 5.51 10.97
N PRO A 16 -3.58 6.39 11.90
CA PRO A 16 -4.22 6.47 13.21
C PRO A 16 -5.70 6.89 13.16
N ALA A 17 -6.14 7.47 12.04
CA ALA A 17 -7.56 7.83 11.85
C ALA A 17 -8.44 6.62 11.57
N VAL A 18 -7.86 5.44 11.29
CA VAL A 18 -8.61 4.20 11.03
C VAL A 18 -8.39 3.25 12.20
N THR A 19 -9.46 2.90 12.88
CA THR A 19 -9.45 1.97 14.02
C THR A 19 -10.47 0.87 13.79
N GLN A 20 -10.34 -0.24 14.52
CA GLN A 20 -11.34 -1.31 14.47
C GLN A 20 -12.74 -0.78 14.78
N ALA A 21 -12.84 0.16 15.72
CA ALA A 21 -14.11 0.72 16.15
C ALA A 21 -14.79 1.58 15.08
N ASN A 22 -14.02 2.24 14.21
CA ASN A 22 -14.56 3.17 13.22
C ASN A 22 -14.50 2.69 11.77
N ILE A 23 -14.21 1.41 11.53
CA ILE A 23 -14.13 0.90 10.15
C ILE A 23 -15.40 1.18 9.35
N GLY A 24 -16.57 1.14 9.99
CA GLY A 24 -17.86 1.41 9.36
C GLY A 24 -18.04 2.83 8.88
N GLU A 25 -17.24 3.77 9.37
CA GLU A 25 -17.26 5.19 9.03
C GLU A 25 -16.07 5.58 8.17
N THR A 26 -15.14 4.66 7.94
CA THR A 26 -13.92 4.89 7.18
C THR A 26 -13.79 3.88 6.05
N ILE A 27 -12.94 2.90 6.19
CA ILE A 27 -12.57 1.97 5.10
C ILE A 27 -13.73 1.15 4.54
N CYS A 28 -14.82 1.01 5.29
CA CYS A 28 -16.01 0.27 4.82
C CYS A 28 -17.03 1.16 4.11
N VAL A 29 -16.76 2.47 4.02
CA VAL A 29 -17.58 3.41 3.24
C VAL A 29 -17.04 3.51 1.83
N MET A 30 -17.90 3.26 0.84
CA MET A 30 -17.52 3.37 -0.56
C MET A 30 -17.01 4.79 -0.87
N GLY A 31 -15.83 4.88 -1.48
CA GLY A 31 -15.23 6.16 -1.87
C GLY A 31 -14.46 6.88 -0.77
N TRP A 32 -14.45 6.36 0.46
CA TRP A 32 -13.72 7.01 1.55
C TRP A 32 -12.22 7.16 1.25
N THR A 33 -11.58 6.15 0.68
CA THR A 33 -10.14 6.19 0.38
C THR A 33 -9.77 7.30 -0.60
N LYS A 34 -10.70 7.72 -1.45
CA LYS A 34 -10.47 8.84 -2.37
C LYS A 34 -10.28 10.16 -1.61
N THR A 35 -10.89 10.28 -0.45
CA THR A 35 -10.82 11.51 0.35
C THR A 35 -9.48 11.71 1.03
N ILE A 36 -8.71 10.61 1.19
CA ILE A 36 -7.42 10.65 1.88
C ILE A 36 -6.23 10.33 0.97
N ARG A 37 -6.48 9.99 -0.29
CA ARG A 37 -5.42 9.64 -1.23
C ARG A 37 -4.53 10.85 -1.50
N PRO A 38 -3.19 10.70 -1.36
CA PRO A 38 -2.29 11.81 -1.64
C PRO A 38 -2.33 12.20 -3.12
N PRO A 39 -2.02 13.46 -3.46
CA PRO A 39 -1.98 13.88 -4.85
C PRO A 39 -0.88 13.13 -5.62
N ARG A 40 -1.14 12.92 -6.92
CA ARG A 40 -0.21 12.23 -7.80
C ARG A 40 1.16 12.91 -7.84
N SER A 41 1.21 14.23 -7.72
CA SER A 41 2.48 14.97 -7.68
C SER A 41 3.37 14.53 -6.52
N TYR A 42 2.77 14.22 -5.36
CA TYR A 42 3.50 13.72 -4.21
C TYR A 42 4.05 12.32 -4.46
N THR A 43 3.20 11.39 -4.87
CA THR A 43 3.60 9.99 -5.08
C THR A 43 4.57 9.82 -6.24
N SER A 44 4.44 10.62 -7.31
CA SER A 44 5.37 10.58 -8.44
C SER A 44 6.76 11.07 -8.07
N ARG A 45 6.81 12.14 -7.28
CA ARG A 45 8.09 12.68 -6.78
C ARG A 45 8.78 11.68 -5.86
N LEU A 46 8.02 11.08 -4.96
CA LEU A 46 8.56 10.07 -4.04
C LEU A 46 9.06 8.84 -4.80
N LYS A 47 8.30 8.36 -5.77
CA LYS A 47 8.70 7.24 -6.63
C LYS A 47 10.01 7.51 -7.34
N ARG A 48 10.15 8.69 -7.94
CA ARG A 48 11.38 9.08 -8.64
C ARG A 48 12.57 9.07 -7.70
N MET A 49 12.41 9.64 -6.52
CA MET A 49 13.47 9.69 -5.51
C MET A 49 13.88 8.30 -5.06
N GLN A 50 12.92 7.43 -4.77
CA GLN A 50 13.17 6.07 -4.29
C GLN A 50 13.84 5.20 -5.36
N ILE A 51 13.40 5.29 -6.62
CA ILE A 51 14.01 4.56 -7.73
C ILE A 51 15.47 4.98 -7.86
N ARG A 52 15.74 6.28 -7.76
CA ARG A 52 17.12 6.81 -7.84
C ARG A 52 17.98 6.34 -6.69
N GLU A 53 17.48 6.46 -5.46
CA GLU A 53 18.21 6.07 -4.25
C GLU A 53 18.53 4.57 -4.22
N GLN A 54 17.60 3.75 -4.69
CA GLN A 54 17.76 2.29 -4.68
C GLN A 54 18.43 1.76 -5.95
N GLY A 55 18.67 2.61 -6.95
CA GLY A 55 19.28 2.18 -8.21
C GLY A 55 18.45 1.17 -8.97
N LEU A 56 17.12 1.31 -8.96
CA LEU A 56 16.23 0.35 -9.60
C LEU A 56 16.30 0.44 -11.13
N PRO A 57 16.27 -0.70 -11.82
CA PRO A 57 16.35 -0.73 -13.29
C PRO A 57 15.02 -0.34 -13.94
N GLY A 58 15.09 0.00 -15.24
CA GLY A 58 13.92 0.27 -16.05
C GLY A 58 13.45 1.71 -15.99
N ARG A 59 12.17 1.90 -16.33
CA ARG A 59 11.55 3.23 -16.44
C ARG A 59 10.68 3.50 -15.22
N MET A 60 10.39 4.79 -14.99
CA MET A 60 9.41 5.21 -13.99
C MET A 60 8.07 4.48 -14.16
N SER A 61 7.62 4.28 -15.42
CA SER A 61 6.36 3.62 -15.72
C SER A 61 6.33 2.12 -15.46
N ASP A 62 7.49 1.51 -15.19
CA ASP A 62 7.55 0.10 -14.83
C ASP A 62 7.18 -0.15 -13.36
N TYR A 63 7.02 0.91 -12.60
CA TYR A 63 6.72 0.86 -11.17
C TYR A 63 5.49 1.69 -10.85
N GLU A 64 4.74 1.23 -9.86
CA GLU A 64 3.66 1.98 -9.24
C GLU A 64 4.10 2.34 -7.81
N GLU A 65 3.95 3.63 -7.44
CA GLU A 65 4.16 4.00 -6.05
C GLU A 65 2.96 3.52 -5.26
N ASP A 66 3.15 2.44 -4.52
CA ASP A 66 2.08 1.71 -3.87
C ASP A 66 2.17 1.81 -2.36
N HIS A 67 1.01 1.80 -1.71
CA HIS A 67 0.92 1.72 -0.26
C HIS A 67 1.11 0.26 0.17
N LEU A 68 2.07 0.02 1.05
CA LEU A 68 2.37 -1.32 1.54
C LEU A 68 1.16 -1.91 2.28
N ILE A 69 0.63 -1.14 3.24
CA ILE A 69 -0.70 -1.38 3.79
C ILE A 69 -1.63 -0.46 3.00
N PRO A 70 -2.58 -1.02 2.22
CA PRO A 70 -3.45 -0.20 1.39
C PRO A 70 -4.35 0.71 2.20
N LEU A 71 -4.78 1.80 1.60
CA LEU A 71 -5.67 2.76 2.27
C LEU A 71 -6.95 2.09 2.75
N GLU A 72 -7.48 1.15 1.98
CA GLU A 72 -8.69 0.42 2.34
C GLU A 72 -8.50 -0.62 3.45
N LEU A 73 -7.27 -0.79 3.93
CA LEU A 73 -6.94 -1.57 5.12
C LEU A 73 -6.32 -0.70 6.23
N GLY A 74 -6.53 0.60 6.16
CA GLY A 74 -6.05 1.53 7.19
C GLY A 74 -4.58 1.84 7.11
N GLY A 75 -3.99 1.79 5.91
CA GLY A 75 -2.61 2.20 5.69
C GLY A 75 -2.44 3.71 5.73
N ASN A 76 -1.26 4.18 6.13
CA ASN A 76 -0.95 5.60 6.18
C ASN A 76 -0.80 6.15 4.75
N PRO A 77 -1.51 7.24 4.41
CA PRO A 77 -1.50 7.75 3.04
C PRO A 77 -0.17 8.35 2.58
N THR A 78 0.59 8.94 3.50
CA THR A 78 1.76 9.79 3.14
C THR A 78 3.06 9.40 3.80
N ASP A 79 3.03 8.51 4.79
CA ASP A 79 4.25 8.08 5.47
C ASP A 79 5.13 7.27 4.52
N GLU A 80 6.39 7.69 4.37
CA GLU A 80 7.34 7.02 3.49
C GLU A 80 7.58 5.55 3.87
N ARG A 81 7.37 5.20 5.12
CA ARG A 81 7.47 3.81 5.56
C ARG A 81 6.37 2.92 4.99
N ASN A 82 5.34 3.54 4.41
CA ASN A 82 4.20 2.83 3.81
C ASN A 82 4.14 2.97 2.28
N LEU A 83 5.16 3.55 1.66
CA LEU A 83 5.15 3.82 0.22
C LEU A 83 6.43 3.31 -0.43
N TRP A 84 6.28 2.59 -1.53
CA TRP A 84 7.43 2.04 -2.26
C TRP A 84 7.13 1.88 -3.74
N PRO A 85 8.18 1.90 -4.59
CA PRO A 85 8.00 1.67 -6.03
C PRO A 85 7.87 0.17 -6.28
N GLN A 86 6.64 -0.28 -6.48
CA GLN A 86 6.34 -1.67 -6.72
C GLN A 86 6.29 -1.96 -8.22
N PRO A 87 6.90 -3.05 -8.71
CA PRO A 87 6.75 -3.46 -10.10
C PRO A 87 5.27 -3.65 -10.45
N ILE A 88 4.88 -3.19 -11.66
CA ILE A 88 3.47 -3.12 -12.07
C ILE A 88 2.76 -4.46 -11.99
N ASP A 89 3.40 -5.55 -12.39
CA ASP A 89 2.80 -6.89 -12.36
C ASP A 89 2.47 -7.34 -10.93
N GLN A 90 3.33 -7.01 -9.98
CA GLN A 90 3.09 -7.31 -8.57
C GLN A 90 1.96 -6.47 -8.00
N ALA A 91 1.87 -5.19 -8.39
CA ALA A 91 0.80 -4.30 -7.96
C ALA A 91 -0.57 -4.82 -8.42
N ILE A 92 -0.68 -5.30 -9.64
CA ILE A 92 -1.91 -5.87 -10.19
C ILE A 92 -2.36 -7.11 -9.40
N ALA A 93 -1.43 -8.00 -9.10
CA ALA A 93 -1.72 -9.21 -8.32
C ALA A 93 -2.18 -8.88 -6.90
N LYS A 94 -1.58 -7.87 -6.29
CA LYS A 94 -1.88 -7.44 -4.93
C LYS A 94 -3.27 -6.83 -4.81
N ASP A 95 -3.75 -6.11 -5.83
CA ASP A 95 -5.05 -5.44 -5.81
C ASP A 95 -6.20 -6.39 -5.46
N ARG A 96 -6.17 -7.60 -5.97
CA ARG A 96 -7.21 -8.60 -5.68
C ARG A 96 -7.21 -9.00 -4.21
N GLN A 97 -6.03 -9.22 -3.65
CA GLN A 97 -5.88 -9.57 -2.24
C GLN A 97 -6.35 -8.45 -1.33
N GLU A 98 -6.01 -7.20 -1.66
CA GLU A 98 -6.45 -6.03 -0.90
C GLU A 98 -7.96 -5.95 -0.81
N ARG A 99 -8.65 -6.11 -1.94
CA ARG A 99 -10.12 -6.06 -1.98
C ARG A 99 -10.75 -7.20 -1.18
N GLN A 100 -10.16 -8.40 -1.28
CA GLN A 100 -10.66 -9.56 -0.53
C GLN A 100 -10.53 -9.33 0.97
N LEU A 101 -9.37 -8.86 1.43
CA LEU A 101 -9.15 -8.58 2.85
C LEU A 101 -10.05 -7.47 3.36
N ASN A 102 -10.27 -6.42 2.56
CA ASN A 102 -11.21 -5.35 2.93
C ASN A 102 -12.61 -5.91 3.14
N ARG A 103 -13.09 -6.78 2.25
CA ARG A 103 -14.40 -7.43 2.40
C ARG A 103 -14.48 -8.25 3.68
N GLU A 104 -13.45 -9.02 4.00
CA GLU A 104 -13.42 -9.84 5.21
C GLU A 104 -13.48 -8.99 6.48
N VAL A 105 -12.73 -7.87 6.50
CA VAL A 105 -12.77 -6.94 7.62
C VAL A 105 -14.12 -6.27 7.74
N CYS A 106 -14.68 -5.77 6.64
CA CYS A 106 -15.95 -5.05 6.66
C CYS A 106 -17.16 -5.96 6.95
N ARG A 107 -17.02 -7.26 6.73
CA ARG A 107 -18.02 -8.27 7.11
C ARG A 107 -17.79 -8.86 8.50
N HIS A 108 -16.83 -8.31 9.25
CA HIS A 108 -16.48 -8.75 10.60
C HIS A 108 -16.03 -10.21 10.68
N ARG A 109 -15.41 -10.72 9.61
CA ARG A 109 -14.84 -12.07 9.57
C ARG A 109 -13.35 -12.08 9.92
N MET A 110 -12.72 -10.93 9.92
CA MET A 110 -11.29 -10.75 10.18
C MET A 110 -11.11 -9.40 10.86
N SER A 111 -10.19 -9.32 11.82
CA SER A 111 -9.87 -8.03 12.42
C SER A 111 -9.05 -7.18 11.45
N LEU A 112 -9.13 -5.85 11.62
CA LEU A 112 -8.31 -4.92 10.86
C LEU A 112 -6.82 -5.26 10.99
N ARG A 113 -6.38 -5.52 12.21
CA ARG A 113 -4.98 -5.84 12.51
C ARG A 113 -4.53 -7.12 11.81
N ALA A 114 -5.36 -8.16 11.79
CA ALA A 114 -5.06 -9.41 11.10
C ALA A 114 -4.93 -9.21 9.60
N ALA A 115 -5.78 -8.38 9.00
CA ALA A 115 -5.73 -8.08 7.58
C ALA A 115 -4.46 -7.29 7.23
N GLN A 116 -4.09 -6.32 8.06
CA GLN A 116 -2.85 -5.56 7.89
C GLN A 116 -1.63 -6.48 7.94
N ALA A 117 -1.60 -7.39 8.90
CA ALA A 117 -0.51 -8.38 9.01
C ALA A 117 -0.46 -9.30 7.78
N ALA A 118 -1.61 -9.73 7.26
CA ALA A 118 -1.70 -10.61 6.10
C ALA A 118 -1.13 -9.93 4.84
N ILE A 119 -1.48 -8.68 4.60
CA ILE A 119 -1.01 -7.96 3.42
C ILE A 119 0.50 -7.68 3.51
N LEU A 120 1.03 -7.42 4.69
CA LEU A 120 2.46 -7.23 4.91
C LEU A 120 3.26 -8.50 4.64
N ARG A 121 2.73 -9.67 5.01
CA ARG A 121 3.40 -10.95 4.74
C ARG A 121 3.52 -11.22 3.25
N SER A 122 2.54 -10.86 2.45
CA SER A 122 2.57 -11.10 1.00
C SER A 122 3.49 -10.13 0.24
N ALA A 123 3.92 -9.03 0.87
CA ALA A 123 4.86 -8.07 0.29
C ALA A 123 6.32 -8.50 0.42
N ARG A 124 6.62 -9.58 1.12
CA ARG A 124 7.98 -10.06 1.41
C ARG A 124 8.40 -11.23 0.58
#